data_2b663b83e00d11ec2e52f667335b530c
#
_entry.id   2b663b83e00d11ec2e52f667335b530c
#
_cell.length_a   1.000
_cell.length_b   1.000
_cell.length_c   1.000
_cell.angle_alpha   90.00
_cell.angle_beta   90.00
_cell.angle_gamma   90.00
#
_symmetry.space_group_name_H-M   'P 1'
#
loop_
_entity.id
_entity.type
_entity.pdbx_description
1 polymer ?
#
loop_
_entity_poly.entity_id
_entity_poly.type
_entity_poly.pdbx_seq_one_letter_code
_entity_poly.pdbx_strand_id
1 'polypeptide(L)'
;MRVIIFGTGKIYARYREKLSEMNIVAFLDNDEGKQGTYLDGRPIDSPENIAKYDYDYIFIASVHHKEMRKQLEVQGVDSELIIDAEHRGYWERIRKIEKYDFIENSVADRKILLITHDFSLTGAPLMLYYAAEILKKNGYGVTVYSRSDGPLKHDYLSNRISISIFSNYDFSDYEMKHYFSGYHMILANTVVLFGLVEKIEKVEIPVMWWIHEEDNVYEEYQIRELPRYNRLSVYCVSKRAVNSYEKYSGNRDVKQLVYGIPNEIYSKQENCKGYGKKMIYAIIGYVSKRKGHDIFIASVEKNWDRWKDNAEFWVIGIITESQRKEMEATGKVRVFGSMDHSDLIKIYSEIDVVVCPSRNDPMPVVLAEAMMNKKICIASDMTGTAEKIIPYENGLICRAGDVDSLSEQIDWSLEHNEQLESMGERAYEVYRQNFSQEQFKKNLFQIVDSIMDVKED
;
A
#
# COMPACT_ATOMS: atom_id res chain seq x y z
N MET A 1 17.33 -15.03 -6.19
CA MET A 1 17.54 -16.25 -5.40
C MET A 1 18.66 -17.04 -6.05
N ARG A 2 19.76 -17.29 -5.34
CA ARG A 2 20.93 -18.04 -5.79
C ARG A 2 20.77 -19.48 -5.31
N VAL A 3 20.95 -20.42 -6.20
CA VAL A 3 20.69 -21.83 -5.90
C VAL A 3 21.92 -22.67 -6.21
N ILE A 4 22.27 -23.58 -5.31
CA ILE A 4 23.19 -24.67 -5.59
C ILE A 4 22.35 -25.93 -5.93
N ILE A 5 22.71 -26.66 -6.96
CA ILE A 5 22.09 -27.94 -7.29
C ILE A 5 23.02 -29.07 -6.83
N PHE A 6 22.55 -29.92 -5.94
CA PHE A 6 23.31 -31.09 -5.53
C PHE A 6 22.77 -32.36 -6.24
N GLY A 7 23.58 -32.89 -7.12
CA GLY A 7 23.28 -34.03 -8.01
C GLY A 7 23.01 -33.59 -9.45
N THR A 8 23.89 -33.99 -10.35
CA THR A 8 23.87 -33.67 -11.78
C THR A 8 23.37 -34.80 -12.66
N GLY A 9 22.63 -35.75 -12.05
CA GLY A 9 22.14 -36.95 -12.71
C GLY A 9 20.76 -36.81 -13.41
N LYS A 10 20.06 -37.95 -13.54
CA LYS A 10 18.77 -38.06 -14.26
C LYS A 10 17.69 -37.15 -13.68
N ILE A 11 17.69 -36.88 -12.38
CA ILE A 11 16.66 -36.01 -11.75
C ILE A 11 16.92 -34.58 -12.16
N TYR A 12 18.17 -34.11 -12.12
CA TYR A 12 18.48 -32.79 -12.65
C TYR A 12 18.04 -32.67 -14.12
N ALA A 13 18.40 -33.63 -14.97
CA ALA A 13 18.01 -33.59 -16.38
C ALA A 13 16.48 -33.51 -16.58
N ARG A 14 15.69 -34.15 -15.71
CA ARG A 14 14.21 -34.10 -15.76
C ARG A 14 13.68 -32.71 -15.42
N TYR A 15 14.29 -32.01 -14.49
CA TYR A 15 13.82 -30.71 -14.00
C TYR A 15 14.63 -29.53 -14.55
N ARG A 16 15.56 -29.77 -15.45
CA ARG A 16 16.53 -28.79 -15.98
C ARG A 16 15.84 -27.52 -16.50
N GLU A 17 14.76 -27.66 -17.23
CA GLU A 17 14.02 -26.52 -17.80
C GLU A 17 13.46 -25.61 -16.69
N LYS A 18 12.86 -26.18 -15.65
CA LYS A 18 12.37 -25.43 -14.48
C LYS A 18 13.52 -24.81 -13.66
N LEU A 19 14.61 -25.57 -13.49
CA LEU A 19 15.77 -25.10 -12.74
C LEU A 19 16.56 -24.03 -13.49
N SER A 20 16.53 -24.01 -14.82
CA SER A 20 17.20 -22.99 -15.64
C SER A 20 16.63 -21.57 -15.46
N GLU A 21 15.41 -21.44 -14.95
CA GLU A 21 14.83 -20.16 -14.56
C GLU A 21 15.45 -19.57 -13.26
N MET A 22 16.23 -20.38 -12.54
CA MET A 22 16.89 -19.97 -11.30
C MET A 22 18.31 -19.48 -11.56
N ASN A 23 18.80 -18.62 -10.67
CA ASN A 23 20.22 -18.25 -10.69
C ASN A 23 21.05 -19.35 -10.04
N ILE A 24 21.38 -20.40 -10.82
CA ILE A 24 22.28 -21.48 -10.36
C ILE A 24 23.68 -20.92 -10.25
N VAL A 25 24.27 -20.98 -9.05
CA VAL A 25 25.62 -20.48 -8.79
C VAL A 25 26.67 -21.58 -8.95
N ALA A 26 26.34 -22.81 -8.57
CA ALA A 26 27.18 -23.98 -8.71
C ALA A 26 26.37 -25.28 -8.70
N PHE A 27 26.98 -26.35 -9.15
CA PHE A 27 26.53 -27.72 -8.93
C PHE A 27 27.45 -28.41 -7.92
N LEU A 28 26.88 -29.30 -7.11
CA LEU A 28 27.64 -30.24 -6.28
C LEU A 28 27.36 -31.65 -6.77
N ASP A 29 28.36 -32.49 -6.80
CA ASP A 29 28.22 -33.91 -7.11
C ASP A 29 29.22 -34.73 -6.31
N ASN A 30 28.79 -35.92 -5.80
CA ASN A 30 29.66 -36.87 -5.10
C ASN A 30 30.56 -37.64 -6.05
N ASP A 31 30.30 -37.62 -7.36
CA ASP A 31 31.10 -38.28 -8.38
C ASP A 31 32.37 -37.44 -8.65
N GLU A 32 33.50 -37.94 -8.16
CA GLU A 32 34.82 -37.29 -8.33
C GLU A 32 35.15 -37.06 -9.81
N GLY A 33 34.67 -37.93 -10.71
CA GLY A 33 34.89 -37.80 -12.16
C GLY A 33 34.20 -36.58 -12.79
N LYS A 34 33.22 -36.01 -12.11
CA LYS A 34 32.51 -34.82 -12.57
C LYS A 34 33.03 -33.53 -11.91
N GLN A 35 33.61 -33.63 -10.74
CA GLN A 35 34.15 -32.51 -10.01
C GLN A 35 35.24 -31.79 -10.82
N GLY A 36 35.28 -30.47 -10.76
CA GLY A 36 36.19 -29.63 -11.53
C GLY A 36 35.74 -29.41 -12.98
N THR A 37 34.61 -30.00 -13.42
CA THR A 37 34.02 -29.75 -14.74
C THR A 37 32.89 -28.70 -14.68
N TYR A 38 32.26 -28.45 -15.81
CA TYR A 38 31.17 -27.47 -15.92
C TYR A 38 29.89 -28.12 -16.47
N LEU A 39 28.76 -27.71 -15.93
CA LEU A 39 27.42 -28.03 -16.44
C LEU A 39 26.61 -26.74 -16.58
N ASP A 40 26.01 -26.53 -17.76
CA ASP A 40 25.22 -25.32 -18.06
C ASP A 40 25.98 -24.00 -17.75
N GLY A 41 27.30 -24.00 -17.98
CA GLY A 41 28.18 -22.84 -17.74
C GLY A 41 28.48 -22.56 -16.27
N ARG A 42 28.13 -23.50 -15.35
CA ARG A 42 28.42 -23.39 -13.91
C ARG A 42 29.36 -24.53 -13.47
N PRO A 43 30.22 -24.28 -12.47
CA PRO A 43 31.14 -25.31 -12.00
C PRO A 43 30.42 -26.45 -11.30
N ILE A 44 30.96 -27.66 -11.44
CA ILE A 44 30.59 -28.82 -10.60
C ILE A 44 31.72 -28.98 -9.57
N ASP A 45 31.36 -28.92 -8.28
CA ASP A 45 32.35 -29.02 -7.19
C ASP A 45 31.98 -30.17 -6.23
N SER A 46 32.93 -30.52 -5.36
CA SER A 46 32.68 -31.40 -4.24
C SER A 46 31.73 -30.76 -3.23
N PRO A 47 30.79 -31.52 -2.63
CA PRO A 47 29.96 -31.00 -1.54
C PRO A 47 30.76 -30.41 -0.38
N GLU A 48 31.98 -30.88 -0.14
CA GLU A 48 32.88 -30.35 0.88
C GLU A 48 33.31 -28.89 0.66
N ASN A 49 33.16 -28.42 -0.57
CA ASN A 49 33.51 -27.05 -0.97
C ASN A 49 32.35 -26.09 -0.90
N ILE A 50 31.19 -26.47 -0.34
CA ILE A 50 29.96 -25.68 -0.31
C ILE A 50 30.18 -24.28 0.31
N ALA A 51 31.02 -24.16 1.31
CA ALA A 51 31.34 -22.89 1.98
C ALA A 51 32.02 -21.84 1.06
N LYS A 52 32.45 -22.22 -0.15
CA LYS A 52 33.02 -21.29 -1.15
C LYS A 52 31.93 -20.46 -1.84
N TYR A 53 30.69 -20.91 -1.77
CA TYR A 53 29.60 -20.32 -2.54
C TYR A 53 28.68 -19.52 -1.65
N ASP A 54 28.19 -18.42 -2.18
CA ASP A 54 27.12 -17.62 -1.58
C ASP A 54 25.79 -18.02 -2.25
N TYR A 55 24.89 -18.62 -1.48
CA TYR A 55 23.63 -19.21 -1.95
C TYR A 55 22.49 -18.97 -0.96
N ASP A 56 21.27 -19.02 -1.49
CA ASP A 56 20.07 -18.88 -0.71
C ASP A 56 19.44 -20.27 -0.41
N TYR A 57 19.61 -21.25 -1.33
CA TYR A 57 19.10 -22.61 -1.19
C TYR A 57 20.00 -23.66 -1.89
N ILE A 58 19.93 -24.89 -1.38
CA ILE A 58 20.52 -26.06 -2.02
C ILE A 58 19.41 -26.99 -2.48
N PHE A 59 19.43 -27.34 -3.74
CA PHE A 59 18.45 -28.22 -4.36
C PHE A 59 19.04 -29.61 -4.56
N ILE A 60 18.51 -30.63 -3.86
CA ILE A 60 18.99 -32.00 -4.03
C ILE A 60 18.23 -32.64 -5.19
N ALA A 61 18.92 -32.85 -6.32
CA ALA A 61 18.39 -33.46 -7.53
C ALA A 61 18.82 -34.92 -7.65
N SER A 62 18.50 -35.72 -6.64
CA SER A 62 18.93 -37.15 -6.57
C SER A 62 17.89 -38.04 -5.91
N VAL A 63 17.86 -39.33 -6.30
CA VAL A 63 17.11 -40.36 -5.58
C VAL A 63 17.68 -40.66 -4.20
N HIS A 64 18.97 -40.36 -4.00
CA HIS A 64 19.69 -40.48 -2.71
C HIS A 64 19.58 -39.24 -1.85
N HIS A 65 18.45 -38.55 -1.95
CA HIS A 65 18.25 -37.23 -1.32
C HIS A 65 18.44 -37.25 0.20
N LYS A 66 18.06 -38.35 0.88
CA LYS A 66 18.17 -38.47 2.35
C LYS A 66 19.61 -38.50 2.83
N GLU A 67 20.45 -39.29 2.14
CA GLU A 67 21.87 -39.39 2.43
C GLU A 67 22.60 -38.05 2.13
N MET A 68 22.26 -37.45 1.00
CA MET A 68 22.83 -36.18 0.56
C MET A 68 22.40 -35.03 1.50
N ARG A 69 21.13 -34.99 1.97
CA ARG A 69 20.67 -34.06 2.99
C ARG A 69 21.50 -34.20 4.27
N LYS A 70 21.61 -35.42 4.78
CA LYS A 70 22.40 -35.67 5.99
C LYS A 70 23.88 -35.26 5.83
N GLN A 71 24.46 -35.48 4.63
CA GLN A 71 25.81 -35.01 4.31
C GLN A 71 25.94 -33.50 4.46
N LEU A 72 25.00 -32.72 3.92
CA LEU A 72 25.00 -31.27 4.03
C LEU A 72 24.78 -30.77 5.48
N GLU A 73 23.88 -31.41 6.21
CA GLU A 73 23.60 -31.09 7.63
C GLU A 73 24.85 -31.33 8.52
N VAL A 74 25.61 -32.40 8.25
CA VAL A 74 26.90 -32.67 8.94
C VAL A 74 27.96 -31.62 8.62
N GLN A 75 27.87 -30.97 7.46
CA GLN A 75 28.72 -29.86 7.05
C GLN A 75 28.25 -28.50 7.60
N GLY A 76 27.21 -28.49 8.42
CA GLY A 76 26.69 -27.29 9.07
C GLY A 76 25.70 -26.51 8.20
N VAL A 77 25.18 -27.09 7.12
CA VAL A 77 24.12 -26.46 6.32
C VAL A 77 22.81 -26.59 7.08
N ASP A 78 22.11 -25.45 7.23
CA ASP A 78 20.80 -25.46 7.85
C ASP A 78 19.82 -26.31 7.04
N SER A 79 19.08 -27.19 7.71
CA SER A 79 18.11 -28.10 7.09
C SER A 79 17.00 -27.37 6.33
N GLU A 80 16.67 -26.15 6.72
CA GLU A 80 15.66 -25.30 6.05
C GLU A 80 16.14 -24.79 4.69
N LEU A 81 17.45 -24.72 4.45
CA LEU A 81 18.03 -24.36 3.15
C LEU A 81 18.07 -25.51 2.16
N ILE A 82 17.87 -26.74 2.63
CA ILE A 82 17.99 -27.94 1.80
C ILE A 82 16.62 -28.35 1.27
N ILE A 83 16.50 -28.25 -0.04
CA ILE A 83 15.28 -28.58 -0.78
C ILE A 83 15.47 -29.93 -1.48
N ASP A 84 14.48 -30.78 -1.34
CA ASP A 84 14.46 -32.09 -1.98
C ASP A 84 13.56 -32.07 -3.23
N ALA A 85 14.11 -32.52 -4.36
CA ALA A 85 13.41 -32.56 -5.64
C ALA A 85 12.14 -33.43 -5.67
N GLU A 86 12.02 -34.39 -4.74
CA GLU A 86 10.85 -35.29 -4.67
C GLU A 86 9.72 -34.78 -3.78
N HIS A 87 9.91 -33.70 -3.02
CA HIS A 87 8.84 -33.11 -2.23
C HIS A 87 7.80 -32.45 -3.14
N ARG A 88 6.70 -33.18 -3.41
CA ARG A 88 5.52 -32.61 -4.09
C ARG A 88 5.01 -31.40 -3.31
N GLY A 89 4.93 -30.25 -3.98
CA GLY A 89 4.51 -28.96 -3.41
C GLY A 89 5.66 -27.99 -3.16
N TYR A 90 6.91 -28.43 -3.25
CA TYR A 90 8.05 -27.55 -3.04
C TYR A 90 8.32 -26.63 -4.23
N TRP A 91 8.08 -27.11 -5.45
CA TRP A 91 8.16 -26.29 -6.67
C TRP A 91 7.18 -25.11 -6.67
N GLU A 92 6.07 -25.24 -5.95
CA GLU A 92 5.08 -24.19 -5.74
C GLU A 92 5.55 -23.17 -4.68
N ARG A 93 6.51 -23.56 -3.84
CA ARG A 93 7.11 -22.70 -2.79
C ARG A 93 8.34 -21.94 -3.25
N ILE A 94 8.88 -22.22 -4.45
CA ILE A 94 9.98 -21.42 -4.98
C ILE A 94 9.47 -20.03 -5.24
N ARG A 95 9.82 -19.14 -4.32
CA ARG A 95 9.37 -17.75 -4.33
C ARG A 95 10.07 -17.03 -5.46
N LYS A 96 9.30 -16.56 -6.46
CA LYS A 96 9.85 -15.60 -7.41
C LYS A 96 10.08 -14.30 -6.65
N ILE A 97 11.32 -13.82 -6.65
CA ILE A 97 11.71 -12.54 -6.05
C ILE A 97 12.25 -11.66 -7.17
N GLU A 98 11.58 -10.56 -7.40
CA GLU A 98 12.08 -9.50 -8.26
C GLU A 98 12.67 -8.41 -7.38
N LYS A 99 13.98 -8.19 -7.48
CA LYS A 99 14.74 -7.32 -6.57
C LYS A 99 15.44 -6.20 -7.33
N TYR A 100 15.31 -5.00 -6.83
CA TYR A 100 15.98 -3.79 -7.30
C TYR A 100 16.63 -3.08 -6.11
N ASP A 101 17.96 -3.12 -6.04
CA ASP A 101 18.73 -2.53 -4.95
C ASP A 101 19.50 -1.30 -5.40
N PHE A 102 19.49 -0.30 -4.55
CA PHE A 102 20.36 0.87 -4.65
C PHE A 102 21.36 0.88 -3.49
N ILE A 103 22.65 1.01 -3.80
CA ILE A 103 23.75 0.91 -2.82
C ILE A 103 23.57 1.89 -1.66
N GLU A 104 23.13 3.12 -1.93
CA GLU A 104 22.89 4.13 -0.91
C GLU A 104 21.89 3.70 0.18
N ASN A 105 20.97 2.80 -0.12
CA ASN A 105 20.04 2.26 0.88
C ASN A 105 20.71 1.22 1.78
N SER A 106 21.66 0.47 1.24
CA SER A 106 22.36 -0.59 1.97
C SER A 106 23.46 -0.07 2.91
N VAL A 107 24.05 1.09 2.62
CA VAL A 107 25.13 1.70 3.41
C VAL A 107 24.66 2.77 4.39
N ALA A 108 23.37 3.10 4.42
CA ALA A 108 22.81 4.06 5.36
C ALA A 108 22.91 3.55 6.80
N ASP A 109 23.19 4.45 7.75
CA ASP A 109 23.33 4.14 9.18
C ASP A 109 22.00 3.64 9.79
N ARG A 110 20.87 4.22 9.37
CA ARG A 110 19.53 3.85 9.82
C ARG A 110 18.74 3.29 8.64
N LYS A 111 18.34 2.02 8.74
CA LYS A 111 17.62 1.29 7.67
C LYS A 111 16.21 0.93 8.13
N ILE A 112 15.24 1.25 7.29
CA ILE A 112 13.82 0.96 7.54
C ILE A 112 13.29 0.08 6.40
N LEU A 113 12.66 -1.03 6.78
CA LEU A 113 11.92 -1.88 5.87
C LEU A 113 10.44 -1.46 5.88
N LEU A 114 9.91 -1.09 4.73
CA LEU A 114 8.48 -0.86 4.53
C LEU A 114 7.86 -2.09 3.86
N ILE A 115 6.65 -2.46 4.26
CA ILE A 115 5.97 -3.64 3.71
C ILE A 115 4.56 -3.27 3.29
N THR A 116 4.21 -3.58 2.05
CA THR A 116 2.85 -3.42 1.49
C THR A 116 2.33 -4.71 0.87
N HIS A 117 1.04 -4.79 0.66
CA HIS A 117 0.42 -5.93 -0.02
C HIS A 117 0.55 -5.85 -1.55
N ASP A 118 0.61 -4.65 -2.14
CA ASP A 118 0.80 -4.40 -3.57
C ASP A 118 1.39 -3.01 -3.85
N PHE A 119 1.66 -2.73 -5.14
CA PHE A 119 2.10 -1.43 -5.66
C PHE A 119 1.00 -0.72 -6.47
N SER A 120 -0.26 -0.88 -6.09
CA SER A 120 -1.37 -0.16 -6.71
C SER A 120 -1.39 1.33 -6.34
N LEU A 121 -2.10 2.16 -7.14
CA LEU A 121 -2.35 3.58 -6.83
C LEU A 121 -3.54 3.77 -5.86
N THR A 122 -3.88 2.75 -5.08
CA THR A 122 -4.92 2.88 -4.04
C THR A 122 -4.39 3.59 -2.79
N GLY A 123 -5.28 4.04 -1.92
CA GLY A 123 -4.93 4.92 -0.81
C GLY A 123 -3.76 4.43 0.06
N ALA A 124 -3.84 3.22 0.61
CA ALA A 124 -2.83 2.74 1.55
C ALA A 124 -1.43 2.54 0.92
N PRO A 125 -1.26 1.88 -0.25
CA PRO A 125 0.04 1.79 -0.92
C PRO A 125 0.61 3.16 -1.32
N LEU A 126 -0.22 4.08 -1.79
CA LEU A 126 0.21 5.44 -2.16
C LEU A 126 0.69 6.22 -0.93
N MET A 127 0.02 6.11 0.21
CA MET A 127 0.45 6.75 1.45
C MET A 127 1.78 6.17 1.97
N LEU A 128 1.99 4.87 1.79
CA LEU A 128 3.28 4.24 2.11
C LEU A 128 4.39 4.75 1.20
N TYR A 129 4.10 4.96 -0.09
CA TYR A 129 5.06 5.56 -1.02
C TYR A 129 5.49 6.95 -0.56
N TYR A 130 4.56 7.82 -0.15
CA TYR A 130 4.91 9.14 0.39
C TYR A 130 5.73 9.04 1.68
N ALA A 131 5.43 8.09 2.56
CA ALA A 131 6.25 7.83 3.75
C ALA A 131 7.68 7.40 3.36
N ALA A 132 7.82 6.48 2.39
CA ALA A 132 9.11 6.01 1.89
C ALA A 132 9.95 7.16 1.30
N GLU A 133 9.32 8.02 0.49
CA GLU A 133 9.98 9.18 -0.10
C GLU A 133 10.46 10.18 0.96
N ILE A 134 9.63 10.47 1.96
CA ILE A 134 9.98 11.35 3.09
C ILE A 134 11.17 10.77 3.86
N LEU A 135 11.13 9.48 4.22
CA LEU A 135 12.23 8.82 4.94
C LEU A 135 13.52 8.84 4.13
N LYS A 136 13.45 8.48 2.83
CA LYS A 136 14.60 8.49 1.92
C LYS A 136 15.23 9.88 1.79
N LYS A 137 14.43 10.92 1.56
CA LYS A 137 14.90 12.31 1.46
C LYS A 137 15.56 12.82 2.74
N ASN A 138 15.34 12.16 3.86
CA ASN A 138 15.92 12.52 5.17
C ASN A 138 17.02 11.55 5.65
N GLY A 139 17.61 10.80 4.72
CA GLY A 139 18.86 10.04 4.97
C GLY A 139 18.67 8.61 5.47
N TYR A 140 17.42 8.11 5.57
CA TYR A 140 17.21 6.70 5.89
C TYR A 140 17.48 5.80 4.69
N GLY A 141 18.06 4.64 4.92
CA GLY A 141 18.09 3.54 3.96
C GLY A 141 16.73 2.89 3.89
N VAL A 142 16.01 3.08 2.78
CA VAL A 142 14.65 2.60 2.62
C VAL A 142 14.59 1.45 1.62
N THR A 143 14.00 0.34 2.05
CA THR A 143 13.64 -0.79 1.19
C THR A 143 12.15 -1.07 1.33
N VAL A 144 11.48 -1.39 0.23
CA VAL A 144 10.05 -1.69 0.23
C VAL A 144 9.81 -3.11 -0.26
N TYR A 145 9.09 -3.90 0.54
CA TYR A 145 8.63 -5.23 0.16
C TYR A 145 7.17 -5.18 -0.27
N SER A 146 6.87 -5.83 -1.40
CA SER A 146 5.51 -5.99 -1.93
C SER A 146 5.25 -7.44 -2.30
N ARG A 147 3.98 -7.86 -2.21
CA ARG A 147 3.54 -9.17 -2.70
C ARG A 147 3.18 -9.15 -4.19
N SER A 148 2.84 -7.98 -4.72
CA SER A 148 2.41 -7.83 -6.11
C SER A 148 3.04 -6.61 -6.76
N ASP A 149 3.29 -6.70 -8.05
CA ASP A 149 3.71 -5.56 -8.88
C ASP A 149 2.56 -4.57 -9.09
N GLY A 150 2.87 -3.36 -9.53
CA GLY A 150 1.89 -2.34 -9.84
C GLY A 150 2.51 -1.01 -10.24
N PRO A 151 1.68 0.00 -10.57
CA PRO A 151 2.14 1.29 -11.08
C PRO A 151 3.17 2.01 -10.20
N LEU A 152 3.03 1.96 -8.87
CA LEU A 152 3.96 2.61 -7.93
C LEU A 152 5.40 2.08 -8.00
N LYS A 153 5.62 0.89 -8.61
CA LYS A 153 6.98 0.38 -8.84
C LYS A 153 7.86 1.39 -9.55
N HIS A 154 7.32 2.02 -10.60
CA HIS A 154 8.05 3.04 -11.37
C HIS A 154 8.48 4.21 -10.48
N ASP A 155 7.59 4.69 -9.62
CA ASP A 155 7.84 5.84 -8.74
C ASP A 155 8.89 5.51 -7.67
N TYR A 156 8.83 4.32 -7.06
CA TYR A 156 9.86 3.85 -6.13
C TYR A 156 11.24 3.81 -6.80
N LEU A 157 11.34 3.23 -8.00
CA LEU A 157 12.61 3.11 -8.72
C LEU A 157 13.14 4.47 -9.18
N SER A 158 12.28 5.38 -9.66
CA SER A 158 12.64 6.73 -10.07
C SER A 158 13.21 7.54 -8.90
N ASN A 159 12.70 7.33 -7.68
CA ASN A 159 13.21 7.94 -6.45
C ASN A 159 14.34 7.13 -5.79
N ARG A 160 14.92 6.15 -6.49
CA ARG A 160 16.04 5.31 -6.05
C ARG A 160 15.76 4.63 -4.69
N ILE A 161 14.52 4.21 -4.46
CA ILE A 161 14.10 3.42 -3.31
C ILE A 161 14.22 1.94 -3.69
N SER A 162 14.95 1.16 -2.89
CA SER A 162 15.09 -0.29 -3.12
C SER A 162 13.76 -0.99 -2.95
N ILE A 163 13.46 -1.93 -3.83
CA ILE A 163 12.23 -2.73 -3.74
C ILE A 163 12.50 -4.22 -3.92
N SER A 164 11.67 -5.04 -3.28
CA SER A 164 11.62 -6.49 -3.54
C SER A 164 10.17 -6.93 -3.65
N ILE A 165 9.85 -7.63 -4.75
CA ILE A 165 8.52 -8.17 -4.98
C ILE A 165 8.58 -9.68 -4.76
N PHE A 166 7.82 -10.18 -3.79
CA PHE A 166 7.73 -11.58 -3.41
C PHE A 166 6.40 -12.15 -3.90
N SER A 167 6.42 -13.33 -4.55
CA SER A 167 5.18 -13.97 -5.02
C SER A 167 4.20 -14.33 -3.90
N ASN A 168 4.68 -14.44 -2.67
CA ASN A 168 3.89 -14.62 -1.44
C ASN A 168 4.68 -14.18 -0.21
N TYR A 169 4.01 -14.06 0.94
CA TYR A 169 4.59 -13.72 2.24
C TYR A 169 4.59 -14.89 3.24
N ASP A 170 4.58 -16.11 2.73
CA ASP A 170 4.70 -17.31 3.57
C ASP A 170 6.17 -17.66 3.82
N PHE A 171 6.84 -16.80 4.59
CA PHE A 171 8.25 -16.97 4.92
C PHE A 171 8.46 -18.07 5.96
N SER A 172 9.49 -18.90 5.77
CA SER A 172 10.07 -19.77 6.80
C SER A 172 10.81 -18.96 7.87
N ASP A 173 11.12 -19.55 9.02
CA ASP A 173 11.87 -18.86 10.07
C ASP A 173 13.29 -18.44 9.59
N TYR A 174 13.91 -19.24 8.72
CA TYR A 174 15.17 -18.90 8.09
C TYR A 174 15.03 -17.69 7.17
N GLU A 175 14.04 -17.70 6.26
CA GLU A 175 13.77 -16.59 5.36
C GLU A 175 13.42 -15.31 6.12
N MET A 176 12.69 -15.42 7.24
CA MET A 176 12.43 -14.29 8.12
C MET A 176 13.73 -13.67 8.61
N LYS A 177 14.67 -14.48 9.13
CA LYS A 177 15.97 -13.97 9.52
C LYS A 177 16.78 -13.39 8.36
N HIS A 178 16.77 -14.08 7.20
CA HIS A 178 17.56 -13.68 6.05
C HIS A 178 17.09 -12.36 5.42
N TYR A 179 15.76 -12.22 5.19
CA TYR A 179 15.21 -11.05 4.50
C TYR A 179 14.91 -9.86 5.42
N PHE A 180 14.72 -10.09 6.71
CA PHE A 180 14.31 -9.05 7.65
C PHE A 180 15.45 -8.57 8.56
N SER A 181 16.53 -9.32 8.72
CA SER A 181 17.69 -8.86 9.49
C SER A 181 18.38 -7.66 8.83
N GLY A 182 19.04 -6.85 9.65
CA GLY A 182 19.80 -5.68 9.18
C GLY A 182 18.96 -4.41 8.98
N TYR A 183 17.65 -4.45 9.27
CA TYR A 183 16.82 -3.26 9.43
C TYR A 183 16.70 -2.88 10.90
N HIS A 184 16.58 -1.59 11.17
CA HIS A 184 16.42 -1.05 12.52
C HIS A 184 14.96 -0.90 12.93
N MET A 185 14.06 -0.89 11.95
CA MET A 185 12.62 -0.79 12.13
C MET A 185 11.89 -1.37 10.91
N ILE A 186 10.71 -1.93 11.13
CA ILE A 186 9.79 -2.36 10.08
C ILE A 186 8.52 -1.49 10.16
N LEU A 187 8.08 -0.96 9.01
CA LEU A 187 6.78 -0.31 8.86
C LEU A 187 5.89 -1.22 8.00
N ALA A 188 4.97 -1.93 8.63
CA ALA A 188 3.98 -2.75 7.95
C ALA A 188 2.72 -1.92 7.64
N ASN A 189 2.24 -1.95 6.40
CA ASN A 189 1.16 -1.10 5.92
C ASN A 189 -0.07 -1.93 5.57
N THR A 190 -1.17 -1.67 6.22
CA THR A 190 -2.48 -2.32 6.13
C THR A 190 -2.68 -3.52 7.08
N VAL A 191 -3.95 -3.73 7.47
CA VAL A 191 -4.34 -4.89 8.30
C VAL A 191 -4.22 -6.21 7.55
N VAL A 192 -4.26 -6.18 6.21
CA VAL A 192 -4.15 -7.38 5.35
C VAL A 192 -2.83 -8.14 5.57
N LEU A 193 -1.82 -7.48 6.14
CA LEU A 193 -0.54 -8.09 6.48
C LEU A 193 -0.52 -8.79 7.85
N PHE A 194 -1.67 -8.96 8.53
CA PHE A 194 -1.74 -9.49 9.90
C PHE A 194 -0.96 -10.79 10.10
N GLY A 195 -1.07 -11.76 9.17
CA GLY A 195 -0.34 -13.02 9.28
C GLY A 195 1.18 -12.89 9.08
N LEU A 196 1.64 -11.88 8.33
CA LEU A 196 3.07 -11.55 8.24
C LEU A 196 3.55 -10.83 9.50
N VAL A 197 2.77 -9.86 9.99
CA VAL A 197 3.09 -9.11 11.22
C VAL A 197 3.22 -10.03 12.43
N GLU A 198 2.39 -11.08 12.52
CA GLU A 198 2.52 -12.13 13.53
C GLU A 198 3.88 -12.86 13.44
N LYS A 199 4.31 -13.24 12.22
CA LYS A 199 5.60 -13.92 12.01
C LYS A 199 6.81 -13.02 12.29
N ILE A 200 6.69 -11.70 12.05
CA ILE A 200 7.78 -10.72 12.26
C ILE A 200 8.22 -10.67 13.73
N GLU A 201 7.38 -11.03 14.69
CA GLU A 201 7.77 -11.13 16.12
C GLU A 201 9.09 -11.90 16.31
N LYS A 202 9.30 -12.96 15.52
CA LYS A 202 10.49 -13.83 15.60
C LYS A 202 11.82 -13.18 15.22
N VAL A 203 11.80 -12.04 14.51
CA VAL A 203 13.04 -11.35 14.09
C VAL A 203 13.47 -10.25 15.05
N GLU A 204 12.70 -10.02 16.11
CA GLU A 204 13.03 -9.11 17.22
C GLU A 204 13.32 -7.64 16.81
N ILE A 205 12.80 -7.22 15.67
CA ILE A 205 12.92 -5.85 15.16
C ILE A 205 11.66 -5.06 15.56
N PRO A 206 11.77 -3.79 16.00
CA PRO A 206 10.62 -2.95 16.28
C PRO A 206 9.72 -2.79 15.06
N VAL A 207 8.42 -2.93 15.24
CA VAL A 207 7.41 -2.83 14.17
C VAL A 207 6.45 -1.70 14.43
N MET A 208 6.32 -0.82 13.46
CA MET A 208 5.19 0.09 13.34
C MET A 208 4.18 -0.54 12.38
N TRP A 209 2.96 -0.80 12.84
CA TRP A 209 1.89 -1.29 12.00
C TRP A 209 0.88 -0.18 11.71
N TRP A 210 0.84 0.27 10.45
CA TRP A 210 -0.01 1.37 10.03
C TRP A 210 -1.25 0.85 9.31
N ILE A 211 -2.41 0.99 9.96
CA ILE A 211 -3.69 0.40 9.57
C ILE A 211 -4.58 1.47 8.93
N HIS A 212 -5.11 1.15 7.76
CA HIS A 212 -5.94 2.01 6.94
C HIS A 212 -7.39 1.53 6.84
N GLU A 213 -7.75 0.42 7.45
CA GLU A 213 -8.98 -0.30 7.18
C GLU A 213 -9.99 -0.18 8.33
N GLU A 214 -11.25 -0.43 7.99
CA GLU A 214 -12.38 -0.54 8.90
C GLU A 214 -12.99 -1.96 8.86
N ASP A 215 -14.03 -2.19 9.64
CA ASP A 215 -14.68 -3.48 9.89
C ASP A 215 -14.87 -4.37 8.65
N ASN A 216 -15.24 -3.79 7.52
CA ASN A 216 -15.50 -4.52 6.28
C ASN A 216 -14.29 -5.33 5.79
N VAL A 217 -13.07 -4.83 5.98
CA VAL A 217 -11.85 -5.55 5.58
C VAL A 217 -11.54 -6.68 6.56
N TYR A 218 -11.75 -6.45 7.86
CA TYR A 218 -11.58 -7.50 8.86
C TYR A 218 -12.55 -8.66 8.62
N GLU A 219 -13.79 -8.36 8.23
CA GLU A 219 -14.80 -9.36 7.88
C GLU A 219 -14.47 -10.10 6.58
N GLU A 220 -14.06 -9.39 5.55
CA GLU A 220 -13.68 -9.94 4.24
C GLU A 220 -12.51 -10.94 4.37
N TYR A 221 -11.46 -10.56 5.12
CA TYR A 221 -10.29 -11.41 5.36
C TYR A 221 -10.48 -12.38 6.54
N GLN A 222 -11.69 -12.43 7.15
CA GLN A 222 -12.02 -13.29 8.29
C GLN A 222 -11.04 -13.14 9.47
N ILE A 223 -10.53 -11.92 9.69
CA ILE A 223 -9.57 -11.63 10.75
C ILE A 223 -10.32 -11.67 12.09
N ARG A 224 -9.94 -12.60 12.97
CA ARG A 224 -10.57 -12.77 14.30
C ARG A 224 -9.63 -12.45 15.44
N GLU A 225 -8.35 -12.61 15.21
CA GLU A 225 -7.27 -12.33 16.15
C GLU A 225 -6.18 -11.52 15.45
N LEU A 226 -5.56 -10.63 16.21
CA LEU A 226 -4.49 -9.77 15.70
C LEU A 226 -3.24 -9.94 16.58
N PRO A 227 -2.04 -9.91 15.97
CA PRO A 227 -0.80 -10.09 16.71
C PRO A 227 -0.60 -9.02 17.78
N ARG A 228 0.00 -9.42 18.90
CA ARG A 228 0.36 -8.56 20.03
C ARG A 228 1.69 -9.00 20.60
N TYR A 229 2.67 -8.12 20.56
CA TYR A 229 3.98 -8.33 21.20
C TYR A 229 4.62 -6.98 21.56
N ASN A 230 5.58 -6.99 22.46
CA ASN A 230 6.15 -5.77 23.07
C ASN A 230 6.76 -4.78 22.05
N ARG A 231 7.29 -5.27 20.92
CA ARG A 231 7.91 -4.44 19.89
C ARG A 231 6.94 -4.01 18.79
N LEU A 232 5.65 -4.27 18.92
CA LEU A 232 4.61 -3.87 17.97
C LEU A 232 3.90 -2.61 18.44
N SER A 233 4.07 -1.53 17.69
CA SER A 233 3.34 -0.27 17.88
C SER A 233 2.31 -0.11 16.78
N VAL A 234 1.04 0.09 17.12
CA VAL A 234 -0.06 0.17 16.14
C VAL A 234 -0.52 1.61 15.99
N TYR A 235 -0.64 2.01 14.74
CA TYR A 235 -1.14 3.32 14.33
C TYR A 235 -2.26 3.16 13.32
N CYS A 236 -3.32 3.95 13.45
CA CYS A 236 -4.45 3.95 12.53
C CYS A 236 -4.62 5.32 11.88
N VAL A 237 -5.12 5.36 10.64
CA VAL A 237 -5.26 6.62 9.88
C VAL A 237 -6.37 7.53 10.40
N SER A 238 -7.39 6.97 11.07
CA SER A 238 -8.55 7.70 11.58
C SER A 238 -9.04 7.10 12.89
N LYS A 239 -9.90 7.83 13.61
CA LYS A 239 -10.58 7.30 14.79
C LYS A 239 -11.47 6.10 14.47
N ARG A 240 -12.07 6.09 13.27
CA ARG A 240 -12.87 4.96 12.79
C ARG A 240 -12.02 3.69 12.64
N ALA A 241 -10.85 3.80 12.01
CA ALA A 241 -9.89 2.69 11.92
C ALA A 241 -9.37 2.25 13.30
N VAL A 242 -9.17 3.19 14.24
CA VAL A 242 -8.87 2.88 15.65
C VAL A 242 -9.98 2.04 16.26
N ASN A 243 -11.23 2.46 16.16
CA ASN A 243 -12.38 1.75 16.72
C ASN A 243 -12.50 0.32 16.15
N SER A 244 -12.27 0.16 14.82
CA SER A 244 -12.25 -1.16 14.19
C SER A 244 -11.12 -2.03 14.74
N TYR A 245 -9.89 -1.51 14.81
CA TYR A 245 -8.78 -2.26 15.39
C TYR A 245 -9.04 -2.66 16.83
N GLU A 246 -9.52 -1.75 17.69
CA GLU A 246 -9.88 -2.03 19.09
C GLU A 246 -10.94 -3.13 19.21
N LYS A 247 -11.95 -3.11 18.34
CA LYS A 247 -13.03 -4.09 18.29
C LYS A 247 -12.50 -5.51 18.03
N TYR A 248 -11.60 -5.67 17.04
CA TYR A 248 -11.09 -6.97 16.62
C TYR A 248 -9.87 -7.43 17.41
N SER A 249 -9.06 -6.51 17.92
CA SER A 249 -7.87 -6.85 18.69
C SER A 249 -8.15 -6.89 20.20
N GLY A 250 -9.15 -6.15 20.71
CA GLY A 250 -9.34 -5.87 22.13
C GLY A 250 -8.21 -5.04 22.76
N ASN A 251 -7.27 -4.50 21.96
CA ASN A 251 -6.17 -3.65 22.41
C ASN A 251 -6.57 -2.18 22.26
N ARG A 252 -6.40 -1.40 23.32
CA ARG A 252 -6.70 0.04 23.37
C ARG A 252 -5.46 0.93 23.34
N ASP A 253 -4.27 0.35 23.31
CA ASP A 253 -3.03 1.10 23.12
C ASP A 253 -2.77 1.27 21.62
N VAL A 254 -3.61 2.08 20.99
CA VAL A 254 -3.57 2.38 19.55
C VAL A 254 -3.51 3.88 19.38
N LYS A 255 -2.58 4.35 18.57
CA LYS A 255 -2.39 5.76 18.26
C LYS A 255 -2.92 6.09 16.86
N GLN A 256 -3.11 7.37 16.61
CA GLN A 256 -3.51 7.84 15.29
C GLN A 256 -2.30 8.42 14.54
N LEU A 257 -2.13 8.04 13.29
CA LEU A 257 -1.24 8.68 12.33
C LEU A 257 -2.00 8.95 11.03
N VAL A 258 -2.43 10.18 10.87
CA VAL A 258 -3.04 10.66 9.61
C VAL A 258 -1.94 10.82 8.58
N TYR A 259 -2.20 10.42 7.34
CA TYR A 259 -1.27 10.59 6.22
C TYR A 259 -1.15 12.06 5.79
N GLY A 260 -0.12 12.37 5.00
CA GLY A 260 0.05 13.65 4.34
C GLY A 260 0.23 13.50 2.84
N ILE A 261 -0.34 14.43 2.10
CA ILE A 261 -0.21 14.49 0.64
C ILE A 261 0.69 15.66 0.23
N PRO A 262 1.48 15.51 -0.87
CA PRO A 262 2.36 16.55 -1.35
C PRO A 262 1.58 17.81 -1.77
N ASN A 263 2.13 18.98 -1.47
CA ASN A 263 1.54 20.28 -1.86
C ASN A 263 1.96 20.73 -3.27
N GLU A 264 2.79 19.98 -3.97
CA GLU A 264 3.39 20.37 -5.26
C GLU A 264 2.40 20.39 -6.42
N ILE A 265 1.24 19.80 -6.22
CA ILE A 265 0.32 19.41 -7.27
C ILE A 265 -0.56 20.57 -7.74
N TYR A 266 -0.76 21.60 -6.90
CA TYR A 266 -1.90 22.50 -7.04
C TYR A 266 -1.58 23.98 -6.95
N SER A 267 -0.37 24.40 -7.33
CA SER A 267 0.01 25.80 -7.30
C SER A 267 -0.62 26.60 -8.46
N LYS A 268 -1.53 27.49 -8.08
CA LYS A 268 -1.96 28.70 -8.78
C LYS A 268 -2.77 28.54 -10.08
N GLN A 269 -4.09 28.55 -9.92
CA GLN A 269 -4.91 29.41 -10.80
C GLN A 269 -5.85 30.24 -9.91
N GLU A 270 -5.72 31.56 -10.01
CA GLU A 270 -6.72 32.49 -9.46
C GLU A 270 -8.03 32.23 -10.20
N ASN A 271 -8.96 31.53 -9.54
CA ASN A 271 -10.28 31.27 -10.08
C ASN A 271 -11.14 32.53 -9.95
N CYS A 272 -10.95 33.49 -10.82
CA CYS A 272 -12.00 34.50 -11.07
C CYS A 272 -13.12 33.83 -11.87
N LYS A 273 -14.10 33.21 -11.21
CA LYS A 273 -15.32 32.76 -11.88
C LYS A 273 -16.15 33.97 -12.29
N GLY A 274 -16.36 34.13 -13.61
CA GLY A 274 -17.27 35.12 -14.15
C GLY A 274 -18.72 34.89 -13.71
N TYR A 275 -19.48 35.94 -13.57
CA TYR A 275 -20.91 35.92 -13.27
C TYR A 275 -21.66 34.96 -14.23
N GLY A 276 -22.50 34.05 -13.68
CA GLY A 276 -23.37 33.16 -14.46
C GLY A 276 -22.83 31.78 -14.77
N LYS A 277 -21.67 31.36 -14.20
CA LYS A 277 -21.16 30.00 -14.37
C LYS A 277 -21.81 29.06 -13.35
N LYS A 278 -22.29 27.87 -13.82
CA LYS A 278 -22.83 26.82 -12.96
C LYS A 278 -21.79 26.31 -11.98
N MET A 279 -22.22 25.95 -10.78
CA MET A 279 -21.38 25.27 -9.81
C MET A 279 -21.11 23.82 -10.22
N ILE A 280 -19.88 23.37 -10.13
CA ILE A 280 -19.46 22.02 -10.51
C ILE A 280 -19.28 21.16 -9.27
N TYR A 281 -20.13 20.15 -9.14
CA TYR A 281 -20.08 19.13 -8.12
C TYR A 281 -19.43 17.87 -8.69
N ALA A 282 -18.37 17.37 -8.06
CA ALA A 282 -17.67 16.20 -8.54
C ALA A 282 -17.58 15.09 -7.49
N ILE A 283 -17.88 13.86 -7.90
CA ILE A 283 -17.51 12.65 -7.15
C ILE A 283 -16.28 12.02 -7.83
N ILE A 284 -15.22 11.77 -7.06
CA ILE A 284 -13.92 11.34 -7.58
C ILE A 284 -13.53 9.99 -6.96
N GLY A 285 -13.15 9.02 -7.79
CA GLY A 285 -12.62 7.73 -7.37
C GLY A 285 -13.17 6.54 -8.15
N TYR A 286 -12.87 5.32 -7.67
CA TYR A 286 -13.39 4.09 -8.24
C TYR A 286 -14.91 4.00 -8.06
N VAL A 287 -15.64 3.82 -9.17
CA VAL A 287 -17.10 3.78 -9.15
C VAL A 287 -17.60 2.52 -8.45
N SER A 288 -18.23 2.69 -7.30
CA SER A 288 -18.75 1.59 -6.49
C SER A 288 -19.86 2.05 -5.54
N LYS A 289 -20.69 1.11 -5.07
CA LYS A 289 -21.70 1.37 -4.03
C LYS A 289 -21.07 1.82 -2.71
N ARG A 290 -19.88 1.28 -2.37
CA ARG A 290 -19.14 1.68 -1.17
C ARG A 290 -18.84 3.18 -1.17
N LYS A 291 -18.42 3.72 -2.33
CA LYS A 291 -18.09 5.14 -2.51
C LYS A 291 -19.32 6.04 -2.66
N GLY A 292 -20.53 5.47 -2.75
CA GLY A 292 -21.80 6.22 -2.78
C GLY A 292 -22.15 6.87 -4.13
N HIS A 293 -21.58 6.37 -5.24
CA HIS A 293 -21.91 6.89 -6.57
C HIS A 293 -23.40 6.76 -6.90
N ASP A 294 -24.04 5.68 -6.45
CA ASP A 294 -25.48 5.47 -6.56
C ASP A 294 -26.30 6.53 -5.79
N ILE A 295 -25.82 6.96 -4.62
CA ILE A 295 -26.45 8.02 -3.82
C ILE A 295 -26.31 9.37 -4.54
N PHE A 296 -25.10 9.66 -5.07
CA PHE A 296 -24.85 10.88 -5.82
C PHE A 296 -25.77 10.97 -7.06
N ILE A 297 -25.82 9.92 -7.87
CA ILE A 297 -26.67 9.87 -9.07
C ILE A 297 -28.14 10.02 -8.69
N ALA A 298 -28.63 9.26 -7.71
CA ALA A 298 -30.01 9.32 -7.26
C ALA A 298 -30.41 10.72 -6.74
N SER A 299 -29.49 11.40 -6.05
CA SER A 299 -29.68 12.79 -5.59
C SER A 299 -29.82 13.75 -6.78
N VAL A 300 -28.96 13.62 -7.79
CA VAL A 300 -29.02 14.43 -9.03
C VAL A 300 -30.29 14.16 -9.80
N GLU A 301 -30.69 12.90 -9.97
CA GLU A 301 -31.91 12.54 -10.70
C GLU A 301 -33.19 13.09 -10.02
N LYS A 302 -33.23 12.96 -8.69
CA LYS A 302 -34.38 13.42 -7.88
C LYS A 302 -34.59 14.94 -7.95
N ASN A 303 -33.47 15.70 -8.02
CA ASN A 303 -33.52 17.16 -7.91
C ASN A 303 -33.16 17.88 -9.21
N TRP A 304 -33.05 17.17 -10.34
CA TRP A 304 -32.59 17.70 -11.61
C TRP A 304 -33.25 19.02 -12.04
N ASP A 305 -34.56 19.08 -12.00
CA ASP A 305 -35.28 20.28 -12.45
C ASP A 305 -34.99 21.52 -11.59
N ARG A 306 -34.60 21.32 -10.34
CA ARG A 306 -34.20 22.39 -9.43
C ARG A 306 -32.77 22.85 -9.62
N TRP A 307 -31.89 21.91 -10.04
CA TRP A 307 -30.43 22.16 -10.07
C TRP A 307 -29.86 22.45 -11.45
N LYS A 308 -30.48 21.94 -12.52
CA LYS A 308 -29.96 21.95 -13.90
C LYS A 308 -29.48 23.32 -14.41
N ASP A 309 -30.05 24.43 -13.92
CA ASP A 309 -29.71 25.77 -14.38
C ASP A 309 -28.52 26.36 -13.60
N ASN A 310 -28.27 25.89 -12.39
CA ASN A 310 -27.25 26.42 -11.48
C ASN A 310 -26.08 25.49 -11.20
N ALA A 311 -26.21 24.20 -11.54
CA ALA A 311 -25.18 23.18 -11.24
C ALA A 311 -24.87 22.25 -12.41
N GLU A 312 -23.65 21.72 -12.41
CA GLU A 312 -23.20 20.57 -13.21
C GLU A 312 -22.68 19.48 -12.28
N PHE A 313 -22.86 18.22 -12.67
CA PHE A 313 -22.50 17.06 -11.86
C PHE A 313 -21.54 16.15 -12.61
N TRP A 314 -20.36 15.92 -12.03
CA TRP A 314 -19.28 15.18 -12.65
C TRP A 314 -18.96 13.89 -11.89
N VAL A 315 -18.74 12.81 -12.65
CA VAL A 315 -18.24 11.52 -12.14
C VAL A 315 -16.88 11.30 -12.75
N ILE A 316 -15.85 11.18 -11.90
CA ILE A 316 -14.45 11.12 -12.33
C ILE A 316 -13.80 9.87 -11.72
N GLY A 317 -13.17 9.04 -12.55
CA GLY A 317 -12.39 7.92 -12.03
C GLY A 317 -12.55 6.62 -12.81
N ILE A 318 -12.15 5.51 -12.18
CA ILE A 318 -12.19 4.18 -12.80
C ILE A 318 -13.64 3.72 -12.85
N ILE A 319 -14.13 3.47 -14.06
CA ILE A 319 -15.49 3.10 -14.35
C ILE A 319 -15.54 2.01 -15.42
N THR A 320 -16.43 1.04 -15.29
CA THR A 320 -16.68 0.05 -16.33
C THR A 320 -17.51 0.65 -17.47
N GLU A 321 -17.37 0.10 -18.67
CA GLU A 321 -18.14 0.58 -19.84
C GLU A 321 -19.67 0.48 -19.64
N SER A 322 -20.13 -0.53 -18.91
CA SER A 322 -21.56 -0.68 -18.57
C SER A 322 -22.03 0.44 -17.65
N GLN A 323 -21.27 0.72 -16.57
CA GLN A 323 -21.59 1.80 -15.63
C GLN A 323 -21.54 3.17 -16.31
N ARG A 324 -20.58 3.40 -17.21
CA ARG A 324 -20.49 4.64 -17.99
C ARG A 324 -21.74 4.87 -18.81
N LYS A 325 -22.17 3.87 -19.59
CA LYS A 325 -23.38 3.95 -20.42
C LYS A 325 -24.63 4.21 -19.60
N GLU A 326 -24.76 3.54 -18.46
CA GLU A 326 -25.88 3.74 -17.54
C GLU A 326 -25.95 5.18 -17.02
N MET A 327 -24.83 5.75 -16.58
CA MET A 327 -24.77 7.10 -16.06
C MET A 327 -24.99 8.16 -17.16
N GLU A 328 -24.33 8.00 -18.32
CA GLU A 328 -24.47 8.92 -19.46
C GLU A 328 -25.89 8.90 -20.04
N ALA A 329 -26.58 7.75 -19.99
CA ALA A 329 -27.99 7.64 -20.45
C ALA A 329 -28.94 8.52 -19.64
N THR A 330 -28.61 8.90 -18.42
CA THR A 330 -29.41 9.85 -17.62
C THR A 330 -29.42 11.25 -18.24
N GLY A 331 -28.39 11.62 -19.00
CA GLY A 331 -28.20 12.97 -19.54
C GLY A 331 -27.98 14.06 -18.48
N LYS A 332 -27.78 13.66 -17.20
CA LYS A 332 -27.74 14.58 -16.05
C LYS A 332 -26.35 14.70 -15.43
N VAL A 333 -25.46 13.77 -15.72
CA VAL A 333 -24.07 13.77 -15.22
C VAL A 333 -23.09 13.71 -16.37
N ARG A 334 -21.93 14.35 -16.20
CA ARG A 334 -20.81 14.24 -17.10
C ARG A 334 -19.82 13.20 -16.54
N VAL A 335 -19.51 12.19 -17.35
CA VAL A 335 -18.65 11.09 -16.90
C VAL A 335 -17.27 11.21 -17.54
N PHE A 336 -16.25 11.27 -16.68
CA PHE A 336 -14.85 11.23 -17.06
C PHE A 336 -14.28 9.86 -16.70
N GLY A 337 -13.35 9.35 -17.51
CA GLY A 337 -12.63 8.12 -17.20
C GLY A 337 -11.57 8.30 -16.12
N SER A 338 -10.74 7.28 -15.99
CA SER A 338 -9.48 7.40 -15.24
C SER A 338 -8.62 8.49 -15.86
N MET A 339 -8.07 9.35 -15.03
CA MET A 339 -7.19 10.45 -15.43
C MET A 339 -5.81 10.21 -14.86
N ASP A 340 -4.80 10.67 -15.56
CA ASP A 340 -3.49 10.78 -14.95
C ASP A 340 -3.47 11.95 -13.95
N HIS A 341 -2.41 11.98 -13.15
CA HIS A 341 -2.28 12.96 -12.09
C HIS A 341 -2.28 14.41 -12.60
N SER A 342 -1.66 14.67 -13.76
CA SER A 342 -1.56 16.01 -14.35
C SER A 342 -2.92 16.54 -14.83
N ASP A 343 -3.76 15.66 -15.34
CA ASP A 343 -5.10 16.01 -15.79
C ASP A 343 -6.08 16.17 -14.62
N LEU A 344 -5.90 15.35 -13.56
CA LEU A 344 -6.67 15.51 -12.33
C LEU A 344 -6.42 16.87 -11.67
N ILE A 345 -5.19 17.37 -11.70
CA ILE A 345 -4.85 18.73 -11.25
C ILE A 345 -5.66 19.79 -11.99
N LYS A 346 -5.69 19.72 -13.32
CA LYS A 346 -6.42 20.70 -14.14
C LYS A 346 -7.90 20.70 -13.80
N ILE A 347 -8.47 19.49 -13.63
CA ILE A 347 -9.90 19.35 -13.36
C ILE A 347 -10.29 19.87 -11.97
N TYR A 348 -9.42 19.77 -10.97
CA TYR A 348 -9.65 20.39 -9.68
C TYR A 348 -9.81 21.93 -9.77
N SER A 349 -9.16 22.58 -10.75
CA SER A 349 -9.34 24.03 -10.94
C SER A 349 -10.77 24.40 -11.35
N GLU A 350 -11.48 23.50 -12.02
CA GLU A 350 -12.85 23.70 -12.49
C GLU A 350 -13.90 23.33 -11.44
N ILE A 351 -13.64 22.36 -10.57
CA ILE A 351 -14.56 21.86 -9.54
C ILE A 351 -14.74 22.92 -8.46
N ASP A 352 -15.96 23.06 -7.96
CA ASP A 352 -16.31 23.87 -6.81
C ASP A 352 -16.50 23.06 -5.55
N VAL A 353 -17.17 21.91 -5.69
CA VAL A 353 -17.55 21.06 -4.57
C VAL A 353 -17.15 19.61 -4.87
N VAL A 354 -16.37 19.01 -3.98
CA VAL A 354 -16.09 17.57 -4.02
C VAL A 354 -17.04 16.85 -3.09
N VAL A 355 -17.76 15.89 -3.65
CA VAL A 355 -18.79 15.10 -2.95
C VAL A 355 -18.25 13.70 -2.67
N CYS A 356 -18.19 13.30 -1.41
CA CYS A 356 -17.76 11.98 -0.97
C CYS A 356 -18.80 11.31 -0.08
N PRO A 357 -19.91 10.80 -0.65
CA PRO A 357 -21.05 10.25 0.09
C PRO A 357 -20.83 8.77 0.41
N SER A 358 -19.57 8.41 0.71
CA SER A 358 -19.14 7.04 0.93
C SER A 358 -19.90 6.40 2.09
N ARG A 359 -20.34 5.13 1.92
CA ARG A 359 -20.91 4.35 3.01
C ARG A 359 -19.87 3.90 4.04
N ASN A 360 -18.63 3.84 3.60
CA ASN A 360 -17.48 3.50 4.45
C ASN A 360 -16.20 3.95 3.73
N ASP A 361 -15.44 4.82 4.37
CA ASP A 361 -14.13 5.23 3.89
C ASP A 361 -13.26 5.72 5.07
N PRO A 362 -12.25 4.96 5.47
CA PRO A 362 -11.43 5.27 6.65
C PRO A 362 -10.81 6.67 6.61
N MET A 363 -10.32 7.10 5.44
CA MET A 363 -9.72 8.42 5.23
C MET A 363 -9.59 8.70 3.73
N PRO A 364 -10.63 9.20 3.06
CA PRO A 364 -10.62 9.44 1.62
C PRO A 364 -9.64 10.54 1.22
N VAL A 365 -8.65 10.19 0.41
CA VAL A 365 -7.59 11.10 -0.07
C VAL A 365 -8.18 12.26 -0.86
N VAL A 366 -9.21 12.03 -1.64
CA VAL A 366 -9.89 13.04 -2.46
C VAL A 366 -10.45 14.23 -1.66
N LEU A 367 -10.82 14.03 -0.39
CA LEU A 367 -11.24 15.13 0.47
C LEU A 367 -10.05 15.97 0.96
N ALA A 368 -8.91 15.35 1.26
CA ALA A 368 -7.69 16.10 1.58
C ALA A 368 -7.20 16.89 0.36
N GLU A 369 -7.28 16.30 -0.85
CA GLU A 369 -6.97 16.98 -2.11
C GLU A 369 -7.92 18.16 -2.36
N ALA A 370 -9.22 17.98 -2.11
CA ALA A 370 -10.20 19.05 -2.23
C ALA A 370 -9.90 20.20 -1.27
N MET A 371 -9.66 19.90 0.01
CA MET A 371 -9.29 20.89 1.03
C MET A 371 -8.00 21.64 0.67
N MET A 372 -7.00 20.93 0.13
CA MET A 372 -5.75 21.51 -0.37
C MET A 372 -5.99 22.54 -1.48
N ASN A 373 -6.98 22.28 -2.33
CA ASN A 373 -7.37 23.16 -3.42
C ASN A 373 -8.44 24.20 -3.02
N LYS A 374 -8.69 24.39 -1.73
CA LYS A 374 -9.72 25.29 -1.21
C LYS A 374 -11.12 24.98 -1.75
N LYS A 375 -11.39 23.72 -2.10
CA LYS A 375 -12.70 23.28 -2.58
C LYS A 375 -13.57 22.89 -1.41
N ILE A 376 -14.89 23.05 -1.59
CA ILE A 376 -15.85 22.64 -0.59
C ILE A 376 -15.94 21.11 -0.59
N CYS A 377 -15.98 20.53 0.58
CA CYS A 377 -16.17 19.10 0.78
C CYS A 377 -17.59 18.85 1.28
N ILE A 378 -18.36 18.00 0.59
CA ILE A 378 -19.55 17.34 1.14
C ILE A 378 -19.14 15.90 1.46
N ALA A 379 -18.90 15.60 2.72
CA ALA A 379 -18.47 14.27 3.18
C ALA A 379 -19.62 13.55 3.87
N SER A 380 -19.68 12.22 3.78
CA SER A 380 -20.58 11.47 4.66
C SER A 380 -20.02 11.37 6.08
N ASP A 381 -20.90 11.20 7.05
CA ASP A 381 -20.59 10.91 8.46
C ASP A 381 -19.83 9.56 8.65
N MET A 382 -19.76 8.74 7.60
CA MET A 382 -19.05 7.46 7.56
C MET A 382 -17.69 7.56 6.87
N THR A 383 -17.13 8.76 6.75
CA THR A 383 -15.73 8.98 6.33
C THR A 383 -14.87 9.44 7.50
N GLY A 384 -13.61 8.97 7.57
CA GLY A 384 -12.69 9.40 8.63
C GLY A 384 -12.35 10.90 8.53
N THR A 385 -12.40 11.50 7.35
CA THR A 385 -12.19 12.93 7.16
C THR A 385 -13.30 13.77 7.80
N ALA A 386 -14.52 13.22 7.96
CA ALA A 386 -15.62 13.91 8.64
C ALA A 386 -15.27 14.34 10.07
N GLU A 387 -14.34 13.64 10.74
CA GLU A 387 -13.82 14.01 12.06
C GLU A 387 -13.14 15.40 12.08
N LYS A 388 -12.72 15.90 10.92
CA LYS A 388 -12.05 17.19 10.76
C LYS A 388 -12.96 18.28 10.19
N ILE A 389 -14.19 17.92 9.83
CA ILE A 389 -15.16 18.86 9.28
C ILE A 389 -16.06 19.38 10.41
N ILE A 390 -16.09 20.70 10.55
CA ILE A 390 -17.09 21.41 11.34
C ILE A 390 -18.16 21.85 10.35
N PRO A 391 -19.37 21.25 10.42
CA PRO A 391 -20.44 21.53 9.46
C PRO A 391 -20.72 23.00 9.32
N TYR A 392 -20.89 23.47 8.08
CA TYR A 392 -21.14 24.85 7.68
C TYR A 392 -19.99 25.85 7.96
N GLU A 393 -18.88 25.39 8.53
CA GLU A 393 -17.70 26.25 8.74
C GLU A 393 -16.58 25.94 7.72
N ASN A 394 -16.14 24.68 7.62
CA ASN A 394 -15.06 24.25 6.76
C ASN A 394 -15.43 23.11 5.80
N GLY A 395 -16.71 22.78 5.72
CA GLY A 395 -17.29 21.75 4.86
C GLY A 395 -18.70 21.37 5.28
N LEU A 396 -19.25 20.40 4.61
CA LEU A 396 -20.63 19.95 4.82
C LEU A 396 -20.65 18.43 5.10
N ILE A 397 -21.59 17.98 5.92
CA ILE A 397 -21.75 16.58 6.29
C ILE A 397 -23.13 16.08 5.89
N CYS A 398 -23.18 14.95 5.17
CA CYS A 398 -24.41 14.22 4.90
C CYS A 398 -24.42 12.86 5.62
N ARG A 399 -25.60 12.28 5.82
CA ARG A 399 -25.73 10.91 6.32
C ARG A 399 -25.38 9.91 5.21
N ALA A 400 -24.57 8.92 5.55
CA ALA A 400 -24.17 7.88 4.61
C ALA A 400 -25.37 7.08 4.10
N GLY A 401 -25.42 6.88 2.78
CA GLY A 401 -26.51 6.13 2.14
C GLY A 401 -27.85 6.88 2.03
N ASP A 402 -27.90 8.15 2.42
CA ASP A 402 -29.12 8.96 2.46
C ASP A 402 -29.13 10.02 1.34
N VAL A 403 -29.97 9.80 0.34
CA VAL A 403 -30.12 10.67 -0.83
C VAL A 403 -30.66 12.06 -0.44
N ASP A 404 -31.56 12.12 0.53
CA ASP A 404 -32.16 13.39 0.95
C ASP A 404 -31.18 14.21 1.75
N SER A 405 -30.44 13.58 2.65
CA SER A 405 -29.40 14.27 3.39
C SER A 405 -28.30 14.84 2.48
N LEU A 406 -27.89 14.11 1.43
CA LEU A 406 -26.96 14.65 0.43
C LEU A 406 -27.58 15.82 -0.33
N SER A 407 -28.85 15.69 -0.72
CA SER A 407 -29.59 16.74 -1.44
C SER A 407 -29.68 18.04 -0.63
N GLU A 408 -29.94 17.95 0.68
CA GLU A 408 -29.96 19.09 1.59
C GLU A 408 -28.64 19.85 1.61
N GLN A 409 -27.49 19.14 1.56
CA GLN A 409 -26.18 19.79 1.56
C GLN A 409 -25.86 20.46 0.21
N ILE A 410 -26.31 19.86 -0.90
CA ILE A 410 -26.18 20.47 -2.23
C ILE A 410 -27.05 21.73 -2.31
N ASP A 411 -28.31 21.67 -1.85
CA ASP A 411 -29.21 22.83 -1.81
C ASP A 411 -28.59 23.96 -0.98
N TRP A 412 -28.13 23.64 0.24
CA TRP A 412 -27.52 24.63 1.10
C TRP A 412 -26.33 25.33 0.41
N SER A 413 -25.48 24.58 -0.28
CA SER A 413 -24.31 25.15 -0.95
C SER A 413 -24.68 26.01 -2.16
N LEU A 414 -25.79 25.73 -2.85
CA LEU A 414 -26.31 26.57 -3.93
C LEU A 414 -26.93 27.87 -3.40
N GLU A 415 -27.63 27.78 -2.25
CA GLU A 415 -28.29 28.93 -1.62
C GLU A 415 -27.32 29.89 -0.91
N HIS A 416 -26.14 29.39 -0.49
CA HIS A 416 -25.14 30.15 0.27
C HIS A 416 -23.81 30.25 -0.47
N ASN A 417 -23.85 30.40 -1.79
CA ASN A 417 -22.64 30.36 -2.64
C ASN A 417 -21.62 31.47 -2.28
N GLU A 418 -22.08 32.58 -1.71
CA GLU A 418 -21.26 33.68 -1.23
C GLU A 418 -20.38 33.31 -0.02
N GLN A 419 -20.72 32.24 0.71
CA GLN A 419 -19.96 31.77 1.88
C GLN A 419 -18.90 30.74 1.50
N LEU A 420 -18.97 30.16 0.30
CA LEU A 420 -18.16 29.01 -0.10
C LEU A 420 -16.66 29.35 -0.20
N GLU A 421 -16.31 30.57 -0.64
CA GLU A 421 -14.92 31.00 -0.70
C GLU A 421 -14.29 31.00 0.70
N SER A 422 -14.95 31.60 1.68
CA SER A 422 -14.47 31.63 3.05
C SER A 422 -14.44 30.24 3.72
N MET A 423 -15.39 29.37 3.36
CA MET A 423 -15.41 27.97 3.79
C MET A 423 -14.22 27.21 3.19
N GLY A 424 -13.90 27.43 1.90
CA GLY A 424 -12.75 26.83 1.22
C GLY A 424 -11.41 27.24 1.86
N GLU A 425 -11.25 28.49 2.27
CA GLU A 425 -10.07 28.94 3.00
C GLU A 425 -9.93 28.22 4.34
N ARG A 426 -11.02 28.02 5.08
CA ARG A 426 -11.00 27.25 6.33
C ARG A 426 -10.76 25.75 6.08
N ALA A 427 -11.26 25.19 4.99
CA ALA A 427 -10.94 23.82 4.56
C ALA A 427 -9.45 23.66 4.27
N TYR A 428 -8.83 24.64 3.61
CA TYR A 428 -7.38 24.62 3.37
C TYR A 428 -6.57 24.66 4.67
N GLU A 429 -7.04 25.40 5.67
CA GLU A 429 -6.38 25.41 6.99
C GLU A 429 -6.46 24.02 7.66
N VAL A 430 -7.60 23.30 7.53
CA VAL A 430 -7.73 21.90 7.98
C VAL A 430 -6.73 21.00 7.26
N TYR A 431 -6.60 21.13 5.93
CA TYR A 431 -5.58 20.42 5.16
C TYR A 431 -4.18 20.68 5.71
N ARG A 432 -3.83 21.95 5.88
CA ARG A 432 -2.50 22.35 6.31
C ARG A 432 -2.11 21.76 7.66
N GLN A 433 -3.07 21.72 8.60
CA GLN A 433 -2.87 21.24 9.97
C GLN A 433 -2.90 19.70 10.09
N ASN A 434 -3.63 19.00 9.21
CA ASN A 434 -3.88 17.56 9.38
C ASN A 434 -3.36 16.69 8.23
N PHE A 435 -3.36 17.19 6.97
CA PHE A 435 -3.14 16.39 5.77
C PHE A 435 -1.94 16.85 4.94
N SER A 436 -1.24 17.92 5.34
CA SER A 436 -0.05 18.37 4.62
C SER A 436 1.12 17.39 4.81
N GLN A 437 1.94 17.27 3.77
CA GLN A 437 3.15 16.45 3.84
C GLN A 437 4.10 16.90 4.96
N GLU A 438 4.15 18.20 5.24
CA GLU A 438 4.98 18.75 6.31
C GLU A 438 4.51 18.28 7.70
N GLN A 439 3.20 18.33 7.98
CA GLN A 439 2.65 17.83 9.23
C GLN A 439 2.83 16.32 9.37
N PHE A 440 2.58 15.57 8.29
CA PHE A 440 2.81 14.13 8.27
C PHE A 440 4.28 13.78 8.53
N LYS A 441 5.21 14.47 7.85
CA LYS A 441 6.66 14.31 8.07
C LYS A 441 7.02 14.50 9.55
N LYS A 442 6.54 15.56 10.17
CA LYS A 442 6.78 15.84 11.60
C LYS A 442 6.28 14.68 12.48
N ASN A 443 5.05 14.24 12.26
CA ASN A 443 4.45 13.16 13.04
C ASN A 443 5.18 11.82 12.81
N LEU A 444 5.50 11.50 11.54
CA LEU A 444 6.21 10.27 11.18
C LEU A 444 7.58 10.18 11.85
N PHE A 445 8.37 11.28 11.85
CA PHE A 445 9.68 11.28 12.50
C PHE A 445 9.58 11.15 14.02
N GLN A 446 8.64 11.83 14.68
CA GLN A 446 8.43 11.65 16.12
C GLN A 446 8.16 10.18 16.46
N ILE A 447 7.40 9.48 15.63
CA ILE A 447 7.10 8.06 15.81
C ILE A 447 8.33 7.20 15.54
N VAL A 448 8.99 7.39 14.39
CA VAL A 448 10.18 6.63 13.99
C VAL A 448 11.28 6.76 15.03
N ASP A 449 11.58 7.97 15.48
CA ASP A 449 12.59 8.21 16.51
C ASP A 449 12.18 7.56 17.84
N SER A 450 10.90 7.68 18.25
CA SER A 450 10.43 7.04 19.49
C SER A 450 10.52 5.51 19.46
N ILE A 451 10.35 4.88 18.29
CA ILE A 451 10.43 3.42 18.13
C ILE A 451 11.87 2.94 18.03
N MET A 452 12.72 3.70 17.32
CA MET A 452 14.12 3.32 17.10
C MET A 452 15.03 3.66 18.29
N ASP A 453 14.66 4.65 19.12
CA ASP A 453 15.45 5.07 20.28
C ASP A 453 15.07 4.30 21.57
N VAL A 454 14.10 3.39 21.53
CA VAL A 454 13.87 2.44 22.62
C VAL A 454 15.10 1.53 22.69
N LYS A 455 16.10 1.97 23.49
CA LYS A 455 17.23 1.12 23.85
C LYS A 455 16.71 -0.05 24.66
N GLU A 456 17.21 -1.23 24.35
CA GLU A 456 17.07 -2.41 25.21
C GLU A 456 17.57 -2.06 26.63
N ASP A 457 16.62 -1.93 27.59
CA ASP A 457 16.95 -2.00 29.00
C ASP A 457 17.02 -3.47 29.44
#